data_20a8c33d8f727ee9f3d2058b00c74a37
#
_entry.id   20a8c33d8f727ee9f3d2058b00c74a37
#
_cell.length_a   1.000
_cell.length_b   1.000
_cell.length_c   1.000
_cell.angle_alpha   90.00
_cell.angle_beta   90.00
_cell.angle_gamma   90.00
#
_symmetry.space_group_name_H-M   'P 1'
#
loop_
_entity.id
_entity.type
_entity.pdbx_description
1 polymer ?
#
loop_
_entity_poly.entity_id
_entity_poly.type
_entity_poly.pdbx_seq_one_letter_code
_entity_poly.pdbx_strand_id
1 'polypeptide(L)'
;MNRFTLYLFGFLLLAQANVLACNFKIANFGSPKENIKLDNNLPEPLLMPDRFGGENLIIPMEDLCKIDKSLYGTAVIYLYIENKLTRIQLYRPNMEDSKLMDYAMSKYGFFNLPEGMPKTSWRGSYIWESGNDMIEYIRTDIHEGYAEIIDITSKLYSAGMADYNAKVGEWLDSQQ
;
A
#
# COMPACT_ATOMS: atom_id res chain seq x y z
N MET A 1 -41.34 -42.53 -33.46
CA MET A 1 -40.55 -42.80 -32.24
C MET A 1 -39.50 -41.71 -32.09
N ASN A 2 -39.84 -40.67 -31.30
CA ASN A 2 -38.97 -39.51 -31.11
C ASN A 2 -38.05 -39.73 -29.92
N ARG A 3 -36.76 -39.67 -30.16
CA ARG A 3 -35.74 -39.66 -29.09
C ARG A 3 -35.45 -38.23 -28.71
N PHE A 4 -35.99 -37.78 -27.59
CA PHE A 4 -35.62 -36.54 -26.94
C PHE A 4 -34.25 -36.72 -26.25
N THR A 5 -33.22 -36.07 -26.77
CA THR A 5 -31.91 -35.99 -26.13
C THR A 5 -31.94 -34.81 -25.18
N LEU A 6 -31.95 -35.12 -23.88
CA LEU A 6 -31.90 -34.14 -22.79
C LEU A 6 -30.47 -33.67 -22.65
N TYR A 7 -30.16 -32.43 -23.10
CA TYR A 7 -28.88 -31.78 -22.80
C TYR A 7 -28.93 -31.21 -21.38
N LEU A 8 -28.27 -31.90 -20.48
CA LEU A 8 -28.03 -31.42 -19.12
C LEU A 8 -26.92 -30.37 -19.18
N PHE A 9 -27.28 -29.11 -19.27
CA PHE A 9 -26.34 -28.01 -19.12
C PHE A 9 -25.93 -27.92 -17.64
N GLY A 10 -24.79 -28.52 -17.33
CA GLY A 10 -24.14 -28.34 -16.03
C GLY A 10 -23.63 -26.93 -15.90
N PHE A 11 -24.39 -26.07 -15.22
CA PHE A 11 -23.95 -24.74 -14.79
C PHE A 11 -22.89 -24.95 -13.72
N LEU A 12 -21.60 -24.94 -14.13
CA LEU A 12 -20.49 -24.87 -13.19
C LEU A 12 -20.54 -23.45 -12.58
N LEU A 13 -21.17 -23.32 -11.41
CA LEU A 13 -21.02 -22.21 -10.53
C LEU A 13 -19.54 -22.18 -10.06
N LEU A 14 -18.71 -21.47 -10.79
CA LEU A 14 -17.42 -21.02 -10.28
C LEU A 14 -17.73 -20.12 -9.08
N ALA A 15 -17.74 -20.71 -7.90
CA ALA A 15 -17.66 -19.97 -6.65
C ALA A 15 -16.35 -19.18 -6.73
N GLN A 16 -16.42 -17.91 -7.14
CA GLN A 16 -15.35 -16.97 -6.94
C GLN A 16 -15.19 -16.89 -5.43
N ALA A 17 -14.21 -17.59 -4.91
CA ALA A 17 -13.73 -17.35 -3.56
C ALA A 17 -13.27 -15.87 -3.59
N ASN A 18 -14.12 -14.98 -3.06
CA ASN A 18 -13.70 -13.68 -2.67
C ASN A 18 -12.64 -13.91 -1.58
N VAL A 19 -11.40 -14.05 -1.99
CA VAL A 19 -10.27 -13.88 -1.08
C VAL A 19 -10.53 -12.50 -0.49
N LEU A 20 -10.84 -12.46 0.80
CA LEU A 20 -11.01 -11.22 1.55
C LEU A 20 -9.65 -10.51 1.49
N ALA A 21 -9.47 -9.74 0.42
CA ALA A 21 -8.26 -8.94 0.23
C ALA A 21 -8.14 -8.02 1.45
N CYS A 22 -6.96 -8.00 2.03
CA CYS A 22 -6.65 -7.11 3.13
C CYS A 22 -7.06 -5.66 2.82
N ASN A 23 -7.93 -5.09 3.62
CA ASN A 23 -8.34 -3.70 3.47
C ASN A 23 -7.55 -2.81 4.45
N PHE A 24 -6.38 -2.36 4.03
CA PHE A 24 -5.61 -1.37 4.79
C PHE A 24 -6.04 0.09 4.50
N LYS A 25 -6.93 0.34 3.53
CA LYS A 25 -7.50 1.67 3.30
C LYS A 25 -8.69 1.88 4.25
N ILE A 26 -8.39 2.00 5.55
CA ILE A 26 -9.37 2.09 6.64
C ILE A 26 -9.98 3.50 6.80
N ALA A 27 -9.48 4.50 6.08
CA ALA A 27 -10.01 5.85 6.03
C ALA A 27 -9.90 6.44 4.63
N ASN A 28 -10.74 7.40 4.31
CA ASN A 28 -10.68 8.14 3.05
C ASN A 28 -9.65 9.26 3.13
N PHE A 29 -9.00 9.59 2.02
CA PHE A 29 -8.15 10.78 1.93
C PHE A 29 -8.95 12.04 2.33
N GLY A 30 -8.30 12.93 3.07
CA GLY A 30 -8.92 14.13 3.65
C GLY A 30 -9.65 13.90 4.97
N SER A 31 -9.88 12.66 5.39
CA SER A 31 -10.47 12.37 6.71
C SER A 31 -9.52 12.79 7.83
N PRO A 32 -10.05 13.34 8.94
CA PRO A 32 -9.28 13.58 10.15
C PRO A 32 -8.91 12.25 10.82
N LYS A 33 -7.83 12.26 11.61
CA LYS A 33 -7.31 11.05 12.29
C LYS A 33 -8.31 10.40 13.25
N GLU A 34 -9.18 11.18 13.84
CA GLU A 34 -10.23 10.70 14.75
C GLU A 34 -11.27 9.80 14.06
N ASN A 35 -11.34 9.85 12.72
CA ASN A 35 -12.25 9.00 11.93
C ASN A 35 -11.69 7.60 11.67
N ILE A 36 -10.43 7.32 12.03
CA ILE A 36 -9.91 5.95 11.99
C ILE A 36 -10.59 5.14 13.09
N LYS A 37 -11.44 4.23 12.65
CA LYS A 37 -12.07 3.25 13.52
C LYS A 37 -11.19 1.99 13.53
N LEU A 38 -10.34 1.88 14.52
CA LEU A 38 -9.62 0.64 14.79
C LEU A 38 -10.55 -0.30 15.57
N ASP A 39 -10.39 -1.60 15.31
CA ASP A 39 -11.03 -2.63 16.15
C ASP A 39 -10.53 -2.44 17.59
N ASN A 40 -11.43 -2.46 18.59
CA ASN A 40 -11.10 -2.31 20.00
C ASN A 40 -10.11 -3.36 20.53
N ASN A 41 -9.82 -4.41 19.76
CA ASN A 41 -8.87 -5.45 20.08
C ASN A 41 -7.46 -5.19 19.49
N LEU A 42 -7.26 -4.08 18.78
CA LEU A 42 -5.93 -3.72 18.30
C LEU A 42 -5.13 -3.03 19.39
N PRO A 43 -3.80 -3.24 19.45
CA PRO A 43 -2.96 -2.43 20.29
C PRO A 43 -3.10 -0.95 19.90
N GLU A 44 -2.92 -0.06 20.86
CA GLU A 44 -2.97 1.37 20.60
C GLU A 44 -1.96 1.72 19.49
N PRO A 45 -2.40 2.32 18.38
CA PRO A 45 -1.50 2.59 17.28
C PRO A 45 -0.47 3.63 17.67
N LEU A 46 0.74 3.47 17.16
CA LEU A 46 1.82 4.42 17.42
C LEU A 46 1.59 5.69 16.60
N LEU A 47 1.22 6.78 17.29
CA LEU A 47 1.12 8.10 16.68
C LEU A 47 2.44 8.86 16.86
N MET A 48 3.09 9.20 15.77
CA MET A 48 4.38 9.88 15.75
C MET A 48 4.29 11.22 15.01
N PRO A 49 4.22 12.35 15.72
CA PRO A 49 4.40 13.64 15.09
C PRO A 49 5.83 13.78 14.57
N ASP A 50 6.00 14.34 13.39
CA ASP A 50 7.31 14.64 12.83
C ASP A 50 7.61 16.15 12.88
N ARG A 51 8.88 16.49 12.60
CA ARG A 51 9.36 17.89 12.63
C ARG A 51 8.87 18.74 11.45
N PHE A 52 8.25 18.11 10.45
CA PHE A 52 7.84 18.77 9.19
C PHE A 52 6.36 19.17 9.20
N GLY A 53 5.65 18.86 10.30
CA GLY A 53 4.23 19.15 10.49
C GLY A 53 3.31 18.02 10.05
N GLY A 54 3.85 16.82 9.87
CA GLY A 54 3.10 15.58 9.67
C GLY A 54 2.90 14.83 10.98
N GLU A 55 1.85 14.02 11.02
CA GLU A 55 1.63 13.00 12.05
C GLU A 55 1.50 11.64 11.37
N ASN A 56 2.34 10.70 11.76
CA ASN A 56 2.33 9.33 11.22
C ASN A 56 1.63 8.40 12.20
N LEU A 57 0.58 7.72 11.73
CA LEU A 57 -0.07 6.64 12.45
C LEU A 57 0.43 5.33 11.87
N ILE A 58 1.14 4.54 12.67
CA ILE A 58 1.78 3.30 12.21
C ILE A 58 1.05 2.10 12.79
N ILE A 59 0.63 1.19 11.91
CA ILE A 59 -0.07 -0.05 12.27
C ILE A 59 0.60 -1.21 11.54
N PRO A 60 0.99 -2.28 12.23
CA PRO A 60 1.46 -3.50 11.58
C PRO A 60 0.36 -4.11 10.70
N MET A 61 0.74 -4.64 9.53
CA MET A 61 -0.22 -5.28 8.62
C MET A 61 -0.94 -6.47 9.27
N GLU A 62 -0.27 -7.18 10.16
CA GLU A 62 -0.81 -8.30 10.93
C GLU A 62 -2.04 -7.91 11.77
N ASP A 63 -2.07 -6.67 12.24
CA ASP A 63 -3.18 -6.16 13.04
C ASP A 63 -4.39 -5.78 12.18
N LEU A 64 -4.14 -5.31 10.95
CA LEU A 64 -5.19 -4.96 9.99
C LEU A 64 -5.74 -6.18 9.24
N CYS A 65 -4.90 -7.20 9.01
CA CYS A 65 -5.16 -8.30 8.08
C CYS A 65 -4.91 -9.65 8.71
N LYS A 66 -5.75 -10.05 9.65
CA LYS A 66 -5.61 -11.31 10.39
C LYS A 66 -5.71 -12.58 9.52
N ILE A 67 -6.41 -12.50 8.39
CA ILE A 67 -6.69 -13.64 7.51
C ILE A 67 -5.64 -13.76 6.41
N ASP A 68 -5.33 -12.67 5.72
CA ASP A 68 -4.34 -12.64 4.65
C ASP A 68 -2.94 -12.37 5.22
N LYS A 69 -2.12 -13.41 5.22
CA LYS A 69 -0.74 -13.34 5.73
C LYS A 69 0.30 -12.97 4.66
N SER A 70 -0.12 -12.72 3.43
CA SER A 70 0.78 -12.48 2.30
C SER A 70 1.68 -11.24 2.52
N LEU A 71 1.16 -10.22 3.19
CA LEU A 71 1.84 -8.96 3.46
C LEU A 71 2.36 -8.82 4.90
N TYR A 72 2.42 -9.89 5.68
CA TYR A 72 2.99 -9.86 7.03
C TYR A 72 4.45 -9.39 7.00
N GLY A 73 4.87 -8.64 8.03
CA GLY A 73 6.15 -7.94 8.06
C GLY A 73 6.14 -6.59 7.35
N THR A 74 4.95 -6.08 6.99
CA THR A 74 4.76 -4.75 6.41
C THR A 74 4.16 -3.82 7.44
N ALA A 75 4.69 -2.61 7.58
CA ALA A 75 4.05 -1.54 8.33
C ALA A 75 3.12 -0.74 7.39
N VAL A 76 1.94 -0.39 7.88
CA VAL A 76 1.04 0.56 7.22
C VAL A 76 1.16 1.88 7.95
N ILE A 77 1.55 2.93 7.22
CA ILE A 77 1.80 4.27 7.75
C ILE A 77 0.78 5.22 7.12
N TYR A 78 -0.03 5.83 7.95
CA TYR A 78 -1.00 6.85 7.54
C TYR A 78 -0.44 8.21 7.90
N LEU A 79 -0.10 9.01 6.88
CA LEU A 79 0.42 10.37 7.08
C LEU A 79 -0.74 11.37 7.07
N TYR A 80 -0.84 12.10 8.16
CA TYR A 80 -1.76 13.23 8.32
C TYR A 80 -0.97 14.54 8.24
N ILE A 81 -1.45 15.46 7.40
CA ILE A 81 -0.96 16.84 7.31
C ILE A 81 -2.17 17.73 7.60
N GLU A 82 -2.03 18.66 8.55
CA GLU A 82 -3.14 19.50 9.01
C GLU A 82 -4.39 18.70 9.39
N ASN A 83 -4.18 17.60 10.10
CA ASN A 83 -5.24 16.65 10.51
C ASN A 83 -6.05 16.05 9.33
N LYS A 84 -5.47 15.94 8.13
CA LYS A 84 -6.09 15.32 6.96
C LYS A 84 -5.22 14.17 6.48
N LEU A 85 -5.81 12.99 6.29
CA LEU A 85 -5.11 11.86 5.67
C LEU A 85 -4.68 12.23 4.25
N THR A 86 -3.37 12.27 3.99
CA THR A 86 -2.79 12.65 2.70
C THR A 86 -2.06 11.52 2.00
N ARG A 87 -1.49 10.58 2.77
CA ARG A 87 -0.75 9.43 2.24
C ARG A 87 -1.01 8.18 3.06
N ILE A 88 -1.11 7.04 2.38
CA ILE A 88 -1.05 5.70 2.97
C ILE A 88 0.19 5.03 2.39
N GLN A 89 1.13 4.63 3.24
CA GLN A 89 2.36 3.98 2.82
C GLN A 89 2.40 2.55 3.37
N LEU A 90 2.71 1.59 2.52
CA LEU A 90 3.11 0.25 2.91
C LEU A 90 4.63 0.22 2.90
N TYR A 91 5.24 -0.08 4.04
CA TYR A 91 6.69 -0.10 4.22
C TYR A 91 7.15 -1.49 4.66
N ARG A 92 8.04 -2.10 3.89
CA ARG A 92 8.54 -3.45 4.12
C ARG A 92 10.07 -3.46 4.01
N PRO A 93 10.80 -3.31 5.14
CA PRO A 93 12.25 -3.32 5.15
C PRO A 93 12.82 -4.74 5.19
N ASN A 94 14.05 -4.90 4.68
CA ASN A 94 14.94 -6.04 4.89
C ASN A 94 14.35 -7.43 4.56
N MET A 95 13.43 -7.50 3.58
CA MET A 95 12.85 -8.76 3.13
C MET A 95 13.50 -9.19 1.81
N GLU A 96 13.97 -10.43 1.74
CA GLU A 96 14.60 -11.00 0.53
C GLU A 96 13.61 -11.29 -0.61
N ASP A 97 12.32 -11.16 -0.34
CA ASP A 97 11.23 -11.37 -1.30
C ASP A 97 10.83 -10.08 -2.05
N SER A 98 9.82 -10.17 -2.92
CA SER A 98 9.24 -9.07 -3.70
C SER A 98 7.73 -8.97 -3.50
N LYS A 99 7.24 -9.22 -2.28
CA LYS A 99 5.80 -9.34 -2.03
C LYS A 99 5.01 -8.07 -2.28
N LEU A 100 5.57 -6.88 -1.96
CA LEU A 100 4.88 -5.63 -2.28
C LEU A 100 4.87 -5.37 -3.79
N MET A 101 5.93 -5.75 -4.54
CA MET A 101 5.92 -5.68 -6.00
C MET A 101 4.84 -6.59 -6.58
N ASP A 102 4.76 -7.83 -6.11
CA ASP A 102 3.77 -8.80 -6.57
C ASP A 102 2.34 -8.33 -6.27
N TYR A 103 2.13 -7.79 -5.07
CA TYR A 103 0.86 -7.18 -4.67
C TYR A 103 0.52 -5.98 -5.57
N ALA A 104 1.43 -5.03 -5.75
CA ALA A 104 1.21 -3.85 -6.57
C ALA A 104 0.88 -4.21 -8.03
N MET A 105 1.68 -5.10 -8.64
CA MET A 105 1.43 -5.57 -10.00
C MET A 105 0.09 -6.27 -10.15
N SER A 106 -0.31 -7.10 -9.18
CA SER A 106 -1.59 -7.82 -9.23
C SER A 106 -2.78 -6.89 -9.09
N LYS A 107 -2.64 -5.80 -8.32
CA LYS A 107 -3.74 -4.88 -8.01
C LYS A 107 -3.86 -3.71 -8.97
N TYR A 108 -2.74 -3.16 -9.43
CA TYR A 108 -2.71 -1.92 -10.21
C TYR A 108 -2.26 -2.13 -11.66
N GLY A 109 -1.75 -3.31 -12.00
CA GLY A 109 -1.29 -3.66 -13.34
C GLY A 109 0.21 -3.91 -13.41
N PHE A 110 0.60 -4.71 -14.39
CA PHE A 110 2.01 -5.08 -14.59
C PHE A 110 2.83 -3.92 -15.15
N PHE A 111 4.10 -3.84 -14.77
CA PHE A 111 5.12 -3.06 -15.42
C PHE A 111 6.30 -3.95 -15.84
N ASN A 112 7.04 -3.51 -16.85
CA ASN A 112 8.14 -4.30 -17.40
C ASN A 112 9.41 -4.11 -16.57
N LEU A 113 9.99 -5.22 -16.16
CA LEU A 113 11.34 -5.25 -15.61
C LEU A 113 12.36 -5.40 -16.75
N PRO A 114 13.61 -4.95 -16.56
CA PRO A 114 14.68 -5.25 -17.51
C PRO A 114 14.79 -6.75 -17.76
N GLU A 115 15.06 -7.13 -19.03
CA GLU A 115 15.14 -8.52 -19.43
C GLU A 115 16.19 -9.29 -18.60
N GLY A 116 15.79 -10.46 -18.07
CA GLY A 116 16.63 -11.31 -17.25
C GLY A 116 16.88 -10.83 -15.81
N MET A 117 16.32 -9.68 -15.41
CA MET A 117 16.50 -9.16 -14.06
C MET A 117 15.50 -9.80 -13.09
N PRO A 118 15.97 -10.48 -12.01
CA PRO A 118 15.07 -10.95 -10.94
C PRO A 118 14.37 -9.78 -10.24
N LYS A 119 13.10 -9.95 -9.85
CA LYS A 119 12.33 -8.95 -9.10
C LYS A 119 13.06 -8.48 -7.84
N THR A 120 13.71 -9.40 -7.14
CA THR A 120 14.45 -9.11 -5.90
C THR A 120 15.69 -8.25 -6.10
N SER A 121 16.26 -8.25 -7.30
CA SER A 121 17.45 -7.44 -7.66
C SER A 121 17.09 -6.08 -8.26
N TRP A 122 15.85 -5.90 -8.71
CA TRP A 122 15.42 -4.63 -9.29
C TRP A 122 15.41 -3.51 -8.24
N ARG A 123 15.84 -2.33 -8.65
CA ARG A 123 15.78 -1.08 -7.87
C ARG A 123 15.22 0.01 -8.75
N GLY A 124 14.33 0.80 -8.20
CA GLY A 124 13.67 1.88 -8.92
C GLY A 124 12.27 2.15 -8.41
N SER A 125 11.52 2.92 -9.16
CA SER A 125 10.11 3.17 -8.88
C SER A 125 9.24 2.97 -10.13
N TYR A 126 7.95 2.76 -9.88
CA TYR A 126 6.92 2.72 -10.91
C TYR A 126 5.62 3.34 -10.39
N ILE A 127 4.97 4.15 -11.22
CA ILE A 127 3.79 4.92 -10.84
C ILE A 127 2.58 4.44 -11.65
N TRP A 128 1.48 4.20 -10.95
CA TRP A 128 0.14 4.02 -11.53
C TRP A 128 -0.75 5.20 -11.14
N GLU A 129 -1.67 5.53 -12.03
CA GLU A 129 -2.72 6.50 -11.76
C GLU A 129 -4.08 5.81 -11.78
N SER A 130 -4.87 5.98 -10.74
CA SER A 130 -6.21 5.42 -10.63
C SER A 130 -7.18 6.47 -10.13
N GLY A 131 -7.92 7.09 -11.02
CA GLY A 131 -8.82 8.20 -10.71
C GLY A 131 -8.09 9.37 -10.06
N ASN A 132 -8.43 9.67 -8.82
CA ASN A 132 -7.78 10.72 -8.02
C ASN A 132 -6.57 10.22 -7.21
N ASP A 133 -6.30 8.92 -7.20
CA ASP A 133 -5.19 8.35 -6.46
C ASP A 133 -3.97 8.20 -7.38
N MET A 134 -2.80 8.48 -6.84
CA MET A 134 -1.50 8.15 -7.41
C MET A 134 -0.86 7.08 -6.54
N ILE A 135 -0.45 5.99 -7.16
CA ILE A 135 0.17 4.85 -6.49
C ILE A 135 1.60 4.73 -7.01
N GLU A 136 2.57 4.81 -6.13
CA GLU A 136 3.97 4.61 -6.47
C GLU A 136 4.51 3.40 -5.72
N TYR A 137 5.08 2.45 -6.47
CA TYR A 137 5.89 1.38 -5.91
C TYR A 137 7.35 1.78 -6.02
N ILE A 138 8.09 1.61 -4.93
CA ILE A 138 9.52 1.92 -4.84
C ILE A 138 10.24 0.71 -4.25
N ARG A 139 11.36 0.33 -4.86
CA ARG A 139 12.33 -0.58 -4.25
C ARG A 139 13.69 0.10 -4.24
N THR A 140 14.25 0.29 -3.06
CA THR A 140 15.47 1.06 -2.86
C THR A 140 16.37 0.42 -1.81
N ASP A 141 17.66 0.68 -1.91
CA ASP A 141 18.60 0.32 -0.87
C ASP A 141 18.44 1.22 0.34
N ILE A 142 18.58 0.66 1.54
CA ILE A 142 18.60 1.34 2.82
C ILE A 142 19.89 0.96 3.55
N HIS A 143 20.19 1.61 4.70
CA HIS A 143 21.46 1.42 5.43
C HIS A 143 21.81 -0.05 5.69
N GLU A 144 20.81 -0.87 6.03
CA GLU A 144 21.00 -2.30 6.33
C GLU A 144 20.16 -3.17 5.39
N GLY A 145 20.37 -3.07 4.07
CA GLY A 145 19.68 -3.88 3.07
C GLY A 145 18.86 -3.07 2.10
N TYR A 146 17.58 -3.41 1.94
CA TYR A 146 16.67 -2.71 1.03
C TYR A 146 15.26 -2.64 1.60
N ALA A 147 14.45 -1.76 1.03
CA ALA A 147 13.03 -1.64 1.36
C ALA A 147 12.17 -1.73 0.11
N GLU A 148 10.99 -2.32 0.27
CA GLU A 148 9.86 -2.17 -0.64
C GLU A 148 8.87 -1.17 -0.03
N ILE A 149 8.38 -0.26 -0.84
CA ILE A 149 7.45 0.79 -0.44
C ILE A 149 6.32 0.85 -1.48
N ILE A 150 5.09 0.98 -1.02
CA ILE A 150 3.97 1.43 -1.84
C ILE A 150 3.44 2.70 -1.21
N ASP A 151 3.55 3.81 -1.92
CA ASP A 151 2.94 5.07 -1.55
C ASP A 151 1.62 5.26 -2.30
N ILE A 152 0.54 5.49 -1.57
CA ILE A 152 -0.76 5.84 -2.14
C ILE A 152 -1.10 7.24 -1.67
N THR A 153 -1.23 8.17 -2.61
CA THR A 153 -1.55 9.57 -2.35
C THR A 153 -2.76 10.00 -3.16
N SER A 154 -3.44 11.05 -2.70
CA SER A 154 -4.54 11.63 -3.46
C SER A 154 -4.11 12.93 -4.12
N LYS A 155 -4.39 13.06 -5.43
CA LYS A 155 -4.16 14.28 -6.20
C LYS A 155 -4.91 15.49 -5.61
N LEU A 156 -5.99 15.27 -4.87
CA LEU A 156 -6.76 16.32 -4.21
C LEU A 156 -6.01 17.00 -3.06
N TYR A 157 -4.99 16.33 -2.50
CA TYR A 157 -4.17 16.82 -1.39
C TYR A 157 -2.71 17.02 -1.79
N SER A 158 -2.43 17.05 -3.10
CA SER A 158 -1.07 17.14 -3.64
C SER A 158 -0.31 18.39 -3.19
N ALA A 159 -0.98 19.54 -3.01
CA ALA A 159 -0.34 20.77 -2.55
C ALA A 159 0.27 20.62 -1.14
N GLY A 160 -0.51 20.09 -0.17
CA GLY A 160 0.00 19.83 1.19
C GLY A 160 1.15 18.82 1.20
N MET A 161 1.08 17.79 0.34
CA MET A 161 2.17 16.84 0.17
C MET A 161 3.42 17.47 -0.44
N ALA A 162 3.27 18.39 -1.40
CA ALA A 162 4.41 19.08 -2.01
C ALA A 162 5.17 19.93 -0.98
N ASP A 163 4.46 20.72 -0.16
CA ASP A 163 5.05 21.53 0.91
C ASP A 163 5.73 20.65 1.97
N TYR A 164 5.11 19.56 2.36
CA TYR A 164 5.68 18.61 3.30
C TYR A 164 6.97 17.98 2.73
N ASN A 165 6.94 17.48 1.49
CA ASN A 165 8.09 16.87 0.83
C ASN A 165 9.24 17.88 0.62
N ALA A 166 8.93 19.15 0.33
CA ALA A 166 9.92 20.20 0.22
C ALA A 166 10.70 20.37 1.54
N LYS A 167 9.99 20.46 2.68
CA LYS A 167 10.62 20.56 4.01
C LYS A 167 11.48 19.32 4.34
N VAL A 168 11.01 18.12 3.96
CA VAL A 168 11.79 16.89 4.13
C VAL A 168 13.07 16.93 3.28
N GLY A 169 12.96 17.35 2.02
CA GLY A 169 14.10 17.48 1.10
C GLY A 169 15.13 18.47 1.61
N GLU A 170 14.73 19.69 1.98
CA GLU A 170 15.60 20.71 2.57
C GLU A 170 16.37 20.20 3.80
N TRP A 171 15.69 19.41 4.64
CA TRP A 171 16.35 18.82 5.79
C TRP A 171 17.37 17.76 5.40
N LEU A 172 17.04 16.86 4.46
CA LEU A 172 17.97 15.83 3.97
C LEU A 172 19.23 16.46 3.36
N ASP A 173 19.07 17.50 2.54
CA ASP A 173 20.18 18.23 1.93
C ASP A 173 21.09 18.89 2.99
N SER A 174 20.50 19.33 4.11
CA SER A 174 21.27 19.92 5.23
C SER A 174 22.09 18.92 6.04
N GLN A 175 21.89 17.60 5.86
CA GLN A 175 22.62 16.54 6.54
C GLN A 175 23.83 16.00 5.74
N GLN A 176 23.99 16.40 4.48
CA GLN A 176 25.10 16.05 3.61
C GLN A 176 26.25 17.04 3.75
#